data_297cb98eb3785c60a285128c5827e5ad
#
_entry.id   297cb98eb3785c60a285128c5827e5ad
#
_cell.length_a   1.000
_cell.length_b   1.000
_cell.length_c   1.000
_cell.angle_alpha   90.00
_cell.angle_beta   90.00
_cell.angle_gamma   90.00
#
_symmetry.space_group_name_H-M   'P 1'
#
loop_
_entity.id
_entity.type
_entity.pdbx_description
1 polymer ?
#
loop_
_entity_poly.entity_id
_entity_poly.type
_entity_poly.pdbx_seq_one_letter_code
_entity_poly.pdbx_strand_id
1 'polypeptide(L)'
;MTTLEELVSNPPELPVTRALGAIAAATRPGGCAVVTAPPGTGKTTLLPPAVAVALTEHEAPAGRVLVTQPRRVAARAAARRIARLLGEEVGGQVGYSVRGDSRVSERTRVEMVTPGVALRRLQRDPELPGVAGLVIDEFHERDLDTDLALAFALDARSALREDLFIALTSATLEASRTVSWLREATGEEPTLVDIPGDIFPLELRYAPPPRGVEAVGAIGNERVGVRREYLAHVARTVESTVESTEGSVLVFLPGVGEIEAVRGALSVPGVEVLTLHGQLGAAEQDRALSPTDQRRVILSTSIAESSLTVPGVSVVVDAGLAREPRFDAGR
;
A
#
# COMPACT_ATOMS: atom_id res chain seq x y z
N MET A 1 -6.77 -2.82 26.21
CA MET A 1 -6.15 -3.34 24.96
C MET A 1 -7.20 -4.18 24.27
N THR A 2 -7.56 -3.81 23.09
CA THR A 2 -8.52 -4.54 22.25
C THR A 2 -7.81 -5.74 21.61
N THR A 3 -8.46 -6.89 21.52
CA THR A 3 -7.91 -8.05 20.80
C THR A 3 -8.29 -8.00 19.31
N LEU A 4 -7.65 -8.85 18.48
CA LEU A 4 -8.04 -8.97 17.06
C LEU A 4 -9.49 -9.46 16.94
N GLU A 5 -9.93 -10.35 17.81
CA GLU A 5 -11.31 -10.84 17.88
C GLU A 5 -12.30 -9.72 18.19
N GLU A 6 -11.99 -8.87 19.16
CA GLU A 6 -12.80 -7.70 19.51
C GLU A 6 -12.82 -6.67 18.37
N LEU A 7 -11.69 -6.44 17.69
CA LEU A 7 -11.63 -5.54 16.54
C LEU A 7 -12.49 -6.04 15.37
N VAL A 8 -12.49 -7.36 15.12
CA VAL A 8 -13.28 -7.97 14.03
C VAL A 8 -14.76 -8.01 14.39
N SER A 9 -15.10 -8.23 15.67
CA SER A 9 -16.48 -8.26 16.14
C SER A 9 -17.10 -6.86 16.27
N ASN A 10 -16.26 -5.84 16.50
CA ASN A 10 -16.68 -4.45 16.71
C ASN A 10 -15.80 -3.49 15.85
N PRO A 11 -15.85 -3.65 14.52
CA PRO A 11 -14.97 -2.95 13.62
C PRO A 11 -15.32 -1.46 13.49
N PRO A 12 -14.35 -0.60 13.14
CA PRO A 12 -14.66 0.77 12.75
C PRO A 12 -15.53 0.77 11.49
N GLU A 13 -16.30 1.83 11.31
CA GLU A 13 -17.17 1.99 10.14
C GLU A 13 -16.33 2.23 8.87
N LEU A 14 -16.10 1.16 8.11
CA LEU A 14 -15.39 1.12 6.84
C LEU A 14 -16.18 0.26 5.84
N PRO A 15 -16.10 0.52 4.52
CA PRO A 15 -16.82 -0.30 3.54
C PRO A 15 -16.53 -1.79 3.64
N VAL A 16 -15.29 -2.20 3.92
CA VAL A 16 -14.89 -3.60 4.10
C VAL A 16 -15.61 -4.31 5.25
N THR A 17 -16.12 -3.58 6.22
CA THR A 17 -16.85 -4.14 7.39
C THR A 17 -18.03 -4.98 6.96
N ARG A 18 -18.70 -4.61 5.88
CA ARG A 18 -19.85 -5.35 5.33
C ARG A 18 -19.47 -6.72 4.77
N ALA A 19 -18.21 -6.93 4.45
CA ALA A 19 -17.70 -8.17 3.87
C ALA A 19 -16.94 -9.06 4.86
N LEU A 20 -16.78 -8.67 6.14
CA LEU A 20 -16.02 -9.46 7.13
C LEU A 20 -16.54 -10.89 7.28
N GLY A 21 -17.86 -11.09 7.26
CA GLY A 21 -18.47 -12.42 7.29
C GLY A 21 -18.13 -13.26 6.05
N ALA A 22 -18.11 -12.65 4.85
CA ALA A 22 -17.69 -13.32 3.61
C ALA A 22 -16.18 -13.63 3.61
N ILE A 23 -15.36 -12.73 4.15
CA ILE A 23 -13.92 -12.95 4.32
C ILE A 23 -13.67 -14.11 5.27
N ALA A 24 -14.36 -14.16 6.43
CA ALA A 24 -14.23 -15.25 7.37
C ALA A 24 -14.66 -16.59 6.74
N ALA A 25 -15.78 -16.63 6.04
CA ALA A 25 -16.26 -17.83 5.35
C ALA A 25 -15.32 -18.31 4.21
N ALA A 26 -14.59 -17.38 3.56
CA ALA A 26 -13.61 -17.70 2.53
C ALA A 26 -12.26 -18.17 3.12
N THR A 27 -12.02 -17.89 4.41
CA THR A 27 -10.75 -18.18 5.09
C THR A 27 -10.81 -19.53 5.78
N ARG A 28 -10.04 -20.48 5.27
CA ARG A 28 -9.90 -21.83 5.83
C ARG A 28 -8.49 -22.36 5.62
N PRO A 29 -7.98 -23.26 6.45
CA PRO A 29 -6.70 -23.92 6.20
C PRO A 29 -6.66 -24.55 4.80
N GLY A 30 -5.55 -24.32 4.07
CA GLY A 30 -5.38 -24.78 2.71
C GLY A 30 -6.22 -24.09 1.65
N GLY A 31 -7.09 -23.15 2.00
CA GLY A 31 -7.94 -22.45 1.05
C GLY A 31 -7.21 -21.37 0.25
N CYS A 32 -7.82 -20.98 -0.86
CA CYS A 32 -7.42 -19.79 -1.64
C CYS A 32 -8.59 -18.81 -1.78
N ALA A 33 -8.30 -17.52 -1.65
CA ALA A 33 -9.28 -16.46 -1.82
C ALA A 33 -8.76 -15.32 -2.71
N VAL A 34 -9.67 -14.69 -3.45
CA VAL A 34 -9.42 -13.43 -4.15
C VAL A 34 -10.37 -12.39 -3.59
N VAL A 35 -9.85 -11.30 -3.09
CA VAL A 35 -10.63 -10.21 -2.48
C VAL A 35 -10.49 -8.96 -3.34
N THR A 36 -11.59 -8.52 -3.92
CA THR A 36 -11.65 -7.29 -4.71
C THR A 36 -12.32 -6.18 -3.92
N ALA A 37 -11.76 -5.00 -4.01
CA ALA A 37 -12.36 -3.82 -3.41
C ALA A 37 -11.75 -2.55 -4.01
N PRO A 38 -12.52 -1.49 -4.20
CA PRO A 38 -11.99 -0.18 -4.55
C PRO A 38 -10.96 0.33 -3.54
N PRO A 39 -10.08 1.26 -3.92
CA PRO A 39 -9.19 1.94 -2.99
C PRO A 39 -9.98 2.62 -1.87
N GLY A 40 -9.37 2.72 -0.69
CA GLY A 40 -9.99 3.41 0.46
C GLY A 40 -11.05 2.63 1.23
N THR A 41 -11.43 1.42 0.81
CA THR A 41 -12.44 0.59 1.47
C THR A 41 -12.00 0.02 2.83
N GLY A 42 -10.71 0.11 3.17
CA GLY A 42 -10.16 -0.42 4.42
C GLY A 42 -9.69 -1.89 4.35
N LYS A 43 -9.53 -2.45 3.13
CA LYS A 43 -8.98 -3.81 2.93
C LYS A 43 -7.76 -4.07 3.81
N THR A 44 -6.70 -3.31 3.60
CA THR A 44 -5.42 -3.44 4.29
C THR A 44 -5.54 -3.31 5.82
N THR A 45 -6.61 -2.67 6.31
CA THR A 45 -6.83 -2.44 7.75
C THR A 45 -7.55 -3.62 8.42
N LEU A 46 -8.62 -4.15 7.83
CA LEU A 46 -9.48 -5.14 8.49
C LEU A 46 -9.39 -6.56 7.90
N LEU A 47 -8.99 -6.72 6.64
CA LEU A 47 -8.82 -8.06 6.05
C LEU A 47 -7.77 -8.90 6.81
N PRO A 48 -6.54 -8.40 7.11
CA PRO A 48 -5.55 -9.20 7.83
C PRO A 48 -6.00 -9.64 9.23
N PRO A 49 -6.58 -8.77 10.09
CA PRO A 49 -7.20 -9.18 11.33
C PRO A 49 -8.27 -10.26 11.15
N ALA A 50 -9.19 -10.06 10.18
CA ALA A 50 -10.28 -11.03 9.93
C ALA A 50 -9.75 -12.41 9.52
N VAL A 51 -8.73 -12.45 8.65
CA VAL A 51 -8.06 -13.70 8.25
C VAL A 51 -7.39 -14.35 9.46
N ALA A 52 -6.69 -13.60 10.30
CA ALA A 52 -6.01 -14.14 11.47
C ALA A 52 -7.00 -14.72 12.51
N VAL A 53 -8.13 -14.09 12.69
CA VAL A 53 -9.19 -14.58 13.59
C VAL A 53 -9.82 -15.83 13.00
N ALA A 54 -10.25 -15.81 11.73
CA ALA A 54 -10.91 -16.94 11.09
C ALA A 54 -10.01 -18.20 11.04
N LEU A 55 -8.70 -18.07 10.74
CA LEU A 55 -7.78 -19.20 10.78
C LEU A 55 -7.66 -19.81 12.19
N THR A 56 -7.73 -18.99 13.24
CA THR A 56 -7.73 -19.51 14.63
C THR A 56 -9.02 -20.26 14.95
N GLU A 57 -10.18 -19.74 14.51
CA GLU A 57 -11.48 -20.37 14.69
C GLU A 57 -11.60 -21.71 13.94
N HIS A 58 -10.89 -21.84 12.81
CA HIS A 58 -10.82 -23.10 12.04
C HIS A 58 -9.70 -24.05 12.51
N GLU A 59 -9.15 -23.84 13.71
CA GLU A 59 -8.10 -24.67 14.30
C GLU A 59 -6.88 -24.85 13.38
N ALA A 60 -6.58 -23.84 12.54
CA ALA A 60 -5.37 -23.84 11.74
C ALA A 60 -4.13 -24.00 12.64
N PRO A 61 -3.04 -24.57 12.12
CA PRO A 61 -1.78 -24.62 12.87
C PRO A 61 -1.41 -23.24 13.41
N ALA A 62 -0.97 -23.18 14.67
CA ALA A 62 -0.64 -21.93 15.33
C ALA A 62 0.40 -21.16 14.50
N GLY A 63 0.05 -19.95 14.08
CA GLY A 63 0.89 -19.16 13.23
C GLY A 63 0.34 -17.75 13.00
N ARG A 64 1.18 -16.94 12.39
CA ARG A 64 0.81 -15.57 11.99
C ARG A 64 0.33 -15.53 10.54
N VAL A 65 -0.39 -14.50 10.23
CA VAL A 65 -0.72 -14.13 8.85
C VAL A 65 0.33 -13.15 8.36
N LEU A 66 1.08 -13.53 7.32
CA LEU A 66 1.97 -12.61 6.60
C LEU A 66 1.16 -11.83 5.57
N VAL A 67 1.34 -10.52 5.53
CA VAL A 67 0.65 -9.63 4.58
C VAL A 67 1.69 -8.85 3.81
N THR A 68 1.77 -9.06 2.50
CA THR A 68 2.72 -8.31 1.68
C THR A 68 2.19 -6.91 1.38
N GLN A 69 3.08 -5.94 1.43
CA GLN A 69 2.83 -4.56 1.03
C GLN A 69 3.94 -4.14 0.06
N PRO A 70 3.64 -3.56 -1.10
CA PRO A 70 4.65 -3.31 -2.14
C PRO A 70 5.75 -2.36 -1.68
N ARG A 71 5.47 -1.53 -0.67
CA ARG A 71 6.42 -0.51 -0.18
C ARG A 71 6.64 -0.61 1.32
N ARG A 72 7.90 -0.42 1.76
CA ARG A 72 8.28 -0.43 3.19
C ARG A 72 7.45 0.55 4.03
N VAL A 73 7.16 1.72 3.46
CA VAL A 73 6.36 2.76 4.13
C VAL A 73 4.92 2.27 4.33
N ALA A 74 4.33 1.64 3.30
CA ALA A 74 2.98 1.07 3.37
C ALA A 74 2.89 -0.03 4.43
N ALA A 75 3.85 -0.95 4.46
CA ALA A 75 3.89 -2.01 5.47
C ALA A 75 3.92 -1.45 6.91
N ARG A 76 4.77 -0.44 7.16
CA ARG A 76 4.83 0.23 8.47
C ARG A 76 3.54 0.99 8.80
N ALA A 77 3.00 1.74 7.84
CA ALA A 77 1.78 2.51 8.03
C ALA A 77 0.58 1.61 8.32
N ALA A 78 0.43 0.51 7.58
CA ALA A 78 -0.61 -0.48 7.80
C ALA A 78 -0.50 -1.13 9.18
N ALA A 79 0.68 -1.60 9.58
CA ALA A 79 0.91 -2.16 10.91
C ALA A 79 0.55 -1.17 12.02
N ARG A 80 0.97 0.09 11.92
CA ARG A 80 0.64 1.14 12.89
C ARG A 80 -0.84 1.47 12.91
N ARG A 81 -1.49 1.49 11.76
CA ARG A 81 -2.93 1.76 11.68
C ARG A 81 -3.72 0.71 12.45
N ILE A 82 -3.41 -0.57 12.27
CA ILE A 82 -4.09 -1.66 12.96
C ILE A 82 -3.73 -1.66 14.45
N ALA A 83 -2.44 -1.53 14.81
CA ALA A 83 -2.00 -1.46 16.20
C ALA A 83 -2.71 -0.31 16.97
N ARG A 84 -2.89 0.85 16.33
CA ARG A 84 -3.64 1.97 16.92
C ARG A 84 -5.10 1.63 17.17
N LEU A 85 -5.76 0.88 16.28
CA LEU A 85 -7.13 0.42 16.48
C LEU A 85 -7.23 -0.57 17.66
N LEU A 86 -6.17 -1.34 17.91
CA LEU A 86 -6.07 -2.24 19.05
C LEU A 86 -5.67 -1.54 20.35
N GLY A 87 -5.31 -0.24 20.30
CA GLY A 87 -4.79 0.50 21.46
C GLY A 87 -3.44 -0.03 21.94
N GLU A 88 -2.59 -0.52 21.03
CA GLU A 88 -1.27 -1.06 21.37
C GLU A 88 -0.14 -0.47 20.50
N GLU A 89 1.09 -0.69 20.93
CA GLU A 89 2.27 -0.41 20.14
C GLU A 89 2.51 -1.49 19.08
N VAL A 90 3.13 -1.11 17.96
CA VAL A 90 3.54 -2.05 16.92
C VAL A 90 4.58 -3.04 17.47
N GLY A 91 4.38 -4.31 17.18
CA GLY A 91 5.16 -5.43 17.72
C GLY A 91 4.39 -6.22 18.79
N GLY A 92 3.17 -5.80 19.14
CA GLY A 92 2.19 -6.59 19.87
C GLY A 92 1.53 -7.63 18.98
N GLN A 93 0.19 -7.64 18.93
CA GLN A 93 -0.57 -8.55 18.05
C GLN A 93 -0.33 -8.26 16.56
N VAL A 94 0.05 -7.02 16.22
CA VAL A 94 0.37 -6.59 14.86
C VAL A 94 1.79 -6.05 14.81
N GLY A 95 2.56 -6.55 13.85
CA GLY A 95 3.94 -6.13 13.62
C GLY A 95 4.27 -5.94 12.16
N TYR A 96 5.52 -5.63 11.88
CA TYR A 96 6.04 -5.59 10.52
C TYR A 96 7.49 -6.05 10.45
N SER A 97 7.89 -6.55 9.28
CA SER A 97 9.28 -6.76 8.94
C SER A 97 9.56 -6.27 7.52
N VAL A 98 10.45 -5.31 7.41
CA VAL A 98 10.93 -4.77 6.16
C VAL A 98 12.47 -4.80 6.12
N ARG A 99 13.09 -4.58 4.97
CA ARG A 99 14.56 -4.59 4.88
C ARG A 99 15.19 -3.58 5.85
N GLY A 100 15.95 -4.08 6.81
CA GLY A 100 16.69 -3.29 7.79
C GLY A 100 15.87 -2.78 8.99
N ASP A 101 14.59 -3.14 9.09
CA ASP A 101 13.74 -2.71 10.21
C ASP A 101 12.64 -3.75 10.47
N SER A 102 12.49 -4.16 11.74
CA SER A 102 11.50 -5.15 12.14
C SER A 102 10.99 -4.86 13.54
N ARG A 103 9.65 -4.97 13.70
CA ARG A 103 8.97 -4.88 15.01
C ARG A 103 7.94 -5.98 15.10
N VAL A 104 8.34 -7.10 15.64
CA VAL A 104 7.51 -8.28 15.88
C VAL A 104 7.86 -8.91 17.21
N SER A 105 6.94 -9.68 17.78
CA SER A 105 7.15 -10.48 18.99
C SER A 105 6.49 -11.85 18.84
N GLU A 106 6.58 -12.70 19.85
CA GLU A 106 5.85 -13.97 19.91
C GLU A 106 4.33 -13.79 19.89
N ARG A 107 3.84 -12.62 20.33
CA ARG A 107 2.43 -12.26 20.32
C ARG A 107 1.92 -11.81 18.95
N THR A 108 2.81 -11.63 17.97
CA THR A 108 2.43 -11.09 16.65
C THR A 108 1.67 -12.15 15.85
N ARG A 109 0.41 -11.85 15.56
CA ARG A 109 -0.51 -12.69 14.75
C ARG A 109 -0.69 -12.16 13.34
N VAL A 110 -0.50 -10.86 13.13
CA VAL A 110 -0.51 -10.22 11.81
C VAL A 110 0.84 -9.53 11.60
N GLU A 111 1.55 -9.90 10.56
CA GLU A 111 2.85 -9.33 10.23
C GLU A 111 2.86 -8.73 8.82
N MET A 112 2.99 -7.40 8.72
CA MET A 112 3.15 -6.70 7.47
C MET A 112 4.59 -6.82 6.97
N VAL A 113 4.77 -7.31 5.73
CA VAL A 113 6.09 -7.51 5.14
C VAL A 113 6.15 -6.89 3.74
N THR A 114 7.35 -6.68 3.19
CA THR A 114 7.46 -6.40 1.76
C THR A 114 7.57 -7.72 0.96
N PRO A 115 7.17 -7.75 -0.33
CA PRO A 115 7.27 -8.95 -1.17
C PRO A 115 8.65 -9.59 -1.13
N GLY A 116 9.72 -8.80 -1.23
CA GLY A 116 11.09 -9.32 -1.14
C GLY A 116 11.47 -9.90 0.24
N VAL A 117 10.75 -9.58 1.33
CA VAL A 117 10.92 -10.23 2.64
C VAL A 117 10.18 -11.57 2.63
N ALA A 118 8.95 -11.61 2.14
CA ALA A 118 8.18 -12.85 2.01
C ALA A 118 8.91 -13.85 1.09
N LEU A 119 9.36 -13.40 -0.07
CA LEU A 119 10.12 -14.20 -1.02
C LEU A 119 11.39 -14.81 -0.40
N ARG A 120 12.18 -14.02 0.34
CA ARG A 120 13.39 -14.54 1.01
C ARG A 120 13.08 -15.55 2.10
N ARG A 121 11.94 -15.42 2.80
CA ARG A 121 11.52 -16.43 3.79
C ARG A 121 11.18 -17.75 3.09
N LEU A 122 10.42 -17.70 2.00
CA LEU A 122 10.07 -18.86 1.19
C LEU A 122 11.31 -19.54 0.58
N GLN A 123 12.26 -18.75 0.10
CA GLN A 123 13.53 -19.29 -0.44
C GLN A 123 14.41 -19.95 0.64
N ARG A 124 14.39 -19.40 1.84
CA ARG A 124 15.18 -19.95 2.97
C ARG A 124 14.55 -21.19 3.57
N ASP A 125 13.25 -21.19 3.71
CA ASP A 125 12.47 -22.27 4.30
C ASP A 125 11.06 -22.28 3.69
N PRO A 126 10.80 -23.15 2.70
CA PRO A 126 9.50 -23.24 2.04
C PRO A 126 8.36 -23.66 2.97
N GLU A 127 8.66 -24.35 4.08
CA GLU A 127 7.64 -24.74 5.06
C GLU A 127 7.07 -23.53 5.81
N LEU A 128 7.72 -22.36 5.77
CA LEU A 128 7.26 -21.13 6.45
C LEU A 128 6.84 -21.40 7.91
N PRO A 129 7.71 -21.91 8.79
CA PRO A 129 7.33 -22.27 10.14
C PRO A 129 6.72 -21.06 10.90
N GLY A 130 5.60 -21.31 11.58
CA GLY A 130 4.87 -20.28 12.32
C GLY A 130 4.08 -19.31 11.45
N VAL A 131 3.79 -19.67 10.19
CA VAL A 131 2.90 -18.92 9.29
C VAL A 131 1.70 -19.80 8.96
N ALA A 132 0.49 -19.29 9.23
CA ALA A 132 -0.78 -19.96 8.93
C ALA A 132 -1.41 -19.46 7.63
N GLY A 133 -1.09 -18.23 7.20
CA GLY A 133 -1.62 -17.66 5.97
C GLY A 133 -0.71 -16.60 5.37
N LEU A 134 -0.80 -16.46 4.05
CA LEU A 134 -0.15 -15.42 3.26
C LEU A 134 -1.21 -14.60 2.52
N VAL A 135 -1.26 -13.32 2.81
CA VAL A 135 -2.09 -12.35 2.09
C VAL A 135 -1.19 -11.50 1.21
N ILE A 136 -1.40 -11.56 -0.09
CA ILE A 136 -0.69 -10.71 -1.06
C ILE A 136 -1.57 -9.52 -1.38
N ASP A 137 -1.24 -8.38 -0.76
CA ASP A 137 -1.99 -7.14 -0.97
C ASP A 137 -1.49 -6.40 -2.22
N GLU A 138 -2.40 -5.69 -2.88
CA GLU A 138 -2.17 -4.93 -4.11
C GLU A 138 -1.57 -5.77 -5.27
N PHE A 139 -2.04 -7.00 -5.41
CA PHE A 139 -1.53 -7.94 -6.43
C PHE A 139 -1.56 -7.39 -7.87
N HIS A 140 -2.43 -6.43 -8.14
CA HIS A 140 -2.51 -5.77 -9.46
C HIS A 140 -1.28 -4.90 -9.80
N GLU A 141 -0.42 -4.55 -8.85
CA GLU A 141 0.85 -3.85 -9.15
C GLU A 141 1.85 -4.74 -9.91
N ARG A 142 1.73 -6.06 -9.83
CA ARG A 142 2.46 -7.05 -10.62
C ARG A 142 3.98 -6.86 -10.62
N ASP A 143 4.57 -6.55 -9.45
CA ASP A 143 6.02 -6.54 -9.32
C ASP A 143 6.60 -7.97 -9.26
N LEU A 144 7.85 -8.11 -9.70
CA LEU A 144 8.52 -9.42 -9.83
C LEU A 144 8.62 -10.16 -8.48
N ASP A 145 8.93 -9.46 -7.39
CA ASP A 145 9.07 -10.09 -6.07
C ASP A 145 7.72 -10.63 -5.58
N THR A 146 6.63 -9.93 -5.90
CA THR A 146 5.25 -10.34 -5.58
C THR A 146 4.86 -11.59 -6.36
N ASP A 147 5.07 -11.59 -7.68
CA ASP A 147 4.76 -12.74 -8.53
C ASP A 147 5.58 -13.97 -8.14
N LEU A 148 6.87 -13.80 -7.83
CA LEU A 148 7.73 -14.89 -7.36
C LEU A 148 7.32 -15.38 -5.97
N ALA A 149 6.99 -14.50 -5.03
CA ALA A 149 6.54 -14.89 -3.70
C ALA A 149 5.24 -15.72 -3.78
N LEU A 150 4.32 -15.35 -4.66
CA LEU A 150 3.11 -16.14 -4.90
C LEU A 150 3.44 -17.51 -5.52
N ALA A 151 4.29 -17.56 -6.54
CA ALA A 151 4.67 -18.81 -7.18
C ALA A 151 5.32 -19.78 -6.17
N PHE A 152 6.27 -19.33 -5.36
CA PHE A 152 6.89 -20.14 -4.30
C PHE A 152 5.90 -20.56 -3.21
N ALA A 153 4.96 -19.68 -2.84
CA ALA A 153 3.94 -20.01 -1.84
C ALA A 153 2.98 -21.09 -2.35
N LEU A 154 2.57 -21.03 -3.62
CA LEU A 154 1.74 -22.06 -4.25
C LEU A 154 2.49 -23.40 -4.39
N ASP A 155 3.76 -23.39 -4.74
CA ASP A 155 4.61 -24.58 -4.80
C ASP A 155 4.77 -25.20 -3.40
N ALA A 156 5.11 -24.40 -2.39
CA ALA A 156 5.19 -24.84 -0.99
C ALA A 156 3.86 -25.41 -0.49
N ARG A 157 2.73 -24.76 -0.82
CA ARG A 157 1.41 -25.26 -0.46
C ARG A 157 1.12 -26.61 -1.09
N SER A 158 1.44 -26.80 -2.35
CA SER A 158 1.16 -28.06 -3.06
C SER A 158 2.00 -29.26 -2.57
N ALA A 159 3.21 -29.00 -2.08
CA ALA A 159 4.19 -30.06 -1.76
C ALA A 159 4.44 -30.28 -0.26
N LEU A 160 4.30 -29.23 0.57
CA LEU A 160 4.79 -29.23 1.95
C LEU A 160 3.75 -28.68 2.96
N ARG A 161 2.89 -27.76 2.54
CA ARG A 161 2.04 -26.97 3.41
C ARG A 161 0.59 -26.93 2.88
N GLU A 162 -0.04 -28.10 2.78
CA GLU A 162 -1.43 -28.21 2.33
C GLU A 162 -2.41 -27.36 3.18
N ASP A 163 -2.00 -27.00 4.40
CA ASP A 163 -2.73 -26.17 5.34
C ASP A 163 -2.58 -24.64 5.08
N LEU A 164 -1.59 -24.18 4.28
CA LEU A 164 -1.31 -22.78 4.10
C LEU A 164 -2.45 -22.05 3.37
N PHE A 165 -3.08 -21.11 4.06
CA PHE A 165 -4.07 -20.23 3.44
C PHE A 165 -3.39 -19.17 2.58
N ILE A 166 -3.90 -18.93 1.36
CA ILE A 166 -3.39 -17.89 0.46
C ILE A 166 -4.54 -16.99 0.02
N ALA A 167 -4.38 -15.68 0.20
CA ALA A 167 -5.32 -14.69 -0.31
C ALA A 167 -4.61 -13.64 -1.17
N LEU A 168 -5.26 -13.24 -2.27
CA LEU A 168 -4.81 -12.14 -3.13
C LEU A 168 -5.82 -11.00 -2.99
N THR A 169 -5.32 -9.77 -2.83
CA THR A 169 -6.20 -8.60 -2.91
C THR A 169 -5.91 -7.77 -4.14
N SER A 170 -6.93 -7.17 -4.71
CA SER A 170 -6.82 -6.32 -5.89
C SER A 170 -7.82 -5.18 -5.85
N ALA A 171 -7.42 -4.02 -6.37
CA ALA A 171 -8.32 -2.88 -6.59
C ALA A 171 -9.01 -2.91 -7.96
N THR A 172 -8.65 -3.83 -8.84
CA THR A 172 -9.07 -3.84 -10.25
C THR A 172 -10.10 -4.90 -10.58
N LEU A 173 -10.82 -4.68 -11.70
CA LEU A 173 -11.82 -5.58 -12.27
C LEU A 173 -11.23 -6.89 -12.86
N GLU A 174 -9.92 -7.12 -12.78
CA GLU A 174 -9.26 -8.35 -13.28
C GLU A 174 -9.42 -9.56 -12.34
N ALA A 175 -10.33 -9.51 -11.39
CA ALA A 175 -10.57 -10.59 -10.42
C ALA A 175 -10.87 -11.93 -11.12
N SER A 176 -11.70 -11.93 -12.15
CA SER A 176 -12.07 -13.17 -12.86
C SER A 176 -10.85 -13.84 -13.51
N ARG A 177 -9.93 -13.05 -14.07
CA ARG A 177 -8.68 -13.57 -14.64
C ARG A 177 -7.76 -14.15 -13.54
N THR A 178 -7.66 -13.47 -12.41
CA THR A 178 -6.88 -13.94 -11.24
C THR A 178 -7.47 -15.23 -10.68
N VAL A 179 -8.79 -15.32 -10.54
CA VAL A 179 -9.50 -16.53 -10.10
C VAL A 179 -9.24 -17.68 -11.08
N SER A 180 -9.38 -17.46 -12.40
CA SER A 180 -9.13 -18.50 -13.41
C SER A 180 -7.69 -19.00 -13.36
N TRP A 181 -6.73 -18.09 -13.25
CA TRP A 181 -5.33 -18.45 -13.14
C TRP A 181 -5.01 -19.23 -11.85
N LEU A 182 -5.55 -18.80 -10.68
CA LEU A 182 -5.37 -19.53 -9.43
C LEU A 182 -6.01 -20.93 -9.51
N ARG A 183 -7.18 -21.07 -10.11
CA ARG A 183 -7.83 -22.36 -10.33
C ARG A 183 -6.93 -23.29 -11.14
N GLU A 184 -6.34 -22.80 -12.24
CA GLU A 184 -5.40 -23.59 -13.04
C GLU A 184 -4.16 -23.98 -12.23
N ALA A 185 -3.62 -23.06 -11.42
CA ALA A 185 -2.42 -23.29 -10.64
C ALA A 185 -2.63 -24.23 -9.44
N THR A 186 -3.81 -24.22 -8.81
CA THR A 186 -4.09 -24.98 -7.59
C THR A 186 -4.95 -26.22 -7.82
N GLY A 187 -5.65 -26.31 -8.95
CA GLY A 187 -6.68 -27.34 -9.18
C GLY A 187 -7.95 -27.14 -8.37
N GLU A 188 -8.08 -26.07 -7.60
CA GLU A 188 -9.21 -25.75 -6.74
C GLU A 188 -9.85 -24.43 -7.14
N GLU A 189 -11.17 -24.26 -6.85
CA GLU A 189 -11.87 -23.01 -7.08
C GLU A 189 -11.56 -21.99 -5.96
N PRO A 190 -10.86 -20.89 -6.23
CA PRO A 190 -10.66 -19.84 -5.23
C PRO A 190 -11.97 -19.17 -4.86
N THR A 191 -12.16 -18.83 -3.60
CA THR A 191 -13.33 -18.07 -3.18
C THR A 191 -13.14 -16.60 -3.56
N LEU A 192 -14.07 -16.06 -4.36
CA LEU A 192 -14.10 -14.64 -4.70
C LEU A 192 -14.94 -13.88 -3.67
N VAL A 193 -14.35 -12.87 -3.04
CA VAL A 193 -15.03 -11.91 -2.16
C VAL A 193 -14.96 -10.54 -2.81
N ASP A 194 -16.09 -10.04 -3.28
CA ASP A 194 -16.19 -8.70 -3.85
C ASP A 194 -16.74 -7.72 -2.81
N ILE A 195 -15.96 -6.68 -2.54
CA ILE A 195 -16.31 -5.64 -1.56
C ILE A 195 -16.78 -4.41 -2.33
N PRO A 196 -18.08 -4.11 -2.29
CA PRO A 196 -18.58 -2.90 -2.91
C PRO A 196 -18.02 -1.68 -2.18
N GLY A 197 -17.68 -0.66 -2.93
CA GLY A 197 -17.25 0.62 -2.41
C GLY A 197 -17.80 1.76 -3.24
N ASP A 198 -18.10 2.87 -2.59
CA ASP A 198 -18.51 4.09 -3.27
C ASP A 198 -17.30 4.71 -3.99
N ILE A 199 -17.47 4.97 -5.26
CA ILE A 199 -16.52 5.76 -6.04
C ILE A 199 -16.94 7.22 -5.88
N PHE A 200 -16.13 8.02 -5.20
CA PHE A 200 -16.36 9.45 -5.11
C PHE A 200 -16.19 10.11 -6.47
N PRO A 201 -17.04 11.08 -6.82
CA PRO A 201 -16.90 11.80 -8.08
C PRO A 201 -15.54 12.51 -8.16
N LEU A 202 -14.83 12.31 -9.26
CA LEU A 202 -13.54 12.92 -9.53
C LEU A 202 -13.69 13.99 -10.62
N GLU A 203 -13.31 15.23 -10.32
CA GLU A 203 -13.19 16.29 -11.29
C GLU A 203 -11.75 16.39 -11.80
N LEU A 204 -11.55 16.19 -13.10
CA LEU A 204 -10.27 16.33 -13.76
C LEU A 204 -10.12 17.73 -14.33
N ARG A 205 -9.06 18.43 -13.90
CA ARG A 205 -8.70 19.77 -14.41
C ARG A 205 -7.31 19.74 -15.02
N TYR A 206 -7.18 20.14 -16.27
CA TYR A 206 -5.89 20.27 -16.94
C TYR A 206 -5.33 21.69 -16.72
N ALA A 207 -4.08 21.75 -16.22
CA ALA A 207 -3.33 22.98 -16.00
C ALA A 207 -2.04 22.95 -16.85
N PRO A 208 -2.12 23.13 -18.17
CA PRO A 208 -0.94 23.08 -19.03
C PRO A 208 0.02 24.22 -18.69
N PRO A 209 1.35 23.99 -18.84
CA PRO A 209 2.32 25.07 -18.67
C PRO A 209 2.14 26.16 -19.75
N PRO A 210 2.61 27.39 -19.51
CA PRO A 210 2.60 28.44 -20.51
C PRO A 210 3.30 28.03 -21.81
N ARG A 211 2.90 28.62 -22.93
CA ARG A 211 3.52 28.32 -24.23
C ARG A 211 5.03 28.50 -24.19
N GLY A 212 5.77 27.51 -24.69
CA GLY A 212 7.24 27.50 -24.72
C GLY A 212 7.91 26.97 -23.46
N VAL A 213 7.15 26.62 -22.41
CA VAL A 213 7.69 25.94 -21.24
C VAL A 213 7.58 24.42 -21.43
N GLU A 214 8.71 23.79 -21.67
CA GLU A 214 8.82 22.34 -21.74
C GLU A 214 9.06 21.75 -20.35
N ALA A 215 8.47 20.58 -20.07
CA ALA A 215 8.63 19.90 -18.79
C ALA A 215 10.05 19.34 -18.62
N VAL A 216 10.61 18.75 -19.69
CA VAL A 216 11.90 18.07 -19.69
C VAL A 216 12.80 18.68 -20.77
N GLY A 217 14.07 18.83 -20.48
CA GLY A 217 15.04 19.35 -21.43
C GLY A 217 16.48 19.22 -20.94
N ALA A 218 17.43 19.71 -21.72
CA ALA A 218 18.83 19.71 -21.32
C ALA A 218 19.07 20.59 -20.08
N ILE A 219 19.72 20.00 -19.07
CA ILE A 219 20.20 20.68 -17.89
C ILE A 219 21.74 20.61 -17.90
N GLY A 220 22.40 21.76 -18.14
CA GLY A 220 23.85 21.78 -18.33
C GLY A 220 24.29 21.06 -19.60
N ASN A 221 25.55 20.62 -19.63
CA ASN A 221 26.15 20.16 -20.86
C ASN A 221 25.80 18.77 -21.37
N GLU A 222 25.15 17.90 -20.58
CA GLU A 222 24.85 16.49 -21.01
C GLU A 222 23.70 15.77 -20.30
N ARG A 223 22.97 16.42 -19.39
CA ARG A 223 21.89 15.75 -18.64
C ARG A 223 20.52 16.25 -19.06
N VAL A 224 19.62 15.31 -19.34
CA VAL A 224 18.22 15.60 -19.51
C VAL A 224 17.55 15.56 -18.13
N GLY A 225 16.75 16.57 -17.81
CA GLY A 225 16.04 16.63 -16.54
C GLY A 225 14.86 17.60 -16.59
N VAL A 226 14.18 17.76 -15.46
CA VAL A 226 13.01 18.62 -15.36
C VAL A 226 13.44 20.08 -15.31
N ARG A 227 12.82 20.92 -16.14
CA ARG A 227 13.15 22.35 -16.24
C ARG A 227 12.62 23.14 -15.06
N ARG A 228 13.38 24.14 -14.60
CA ARG A 228 12.99 24.99 -13.47
C ARG A 228 11.71 25.77 -13.72
N GLU A 229 11.52 26.24 -14.95
CA GLU A 229 10.32 26.98 -15.37
C GLU A 229 9.07 26.11 -15.25
N TYR A 230 9.20 24.80 -15.54
CA TYR A 230 8.11 23.83 -15.35
C TYR A 230 7.82 23.60 -13.87
N LEU A 231 8.83 23.43 -13.02
CA LEU A 231 8.67 23.27 -11.58
C LEU A 231 8.06 24.53 -10.93
N ALA A 232 8.42 25.72 -11.42
CA ALA A 232 7.78 26.97 -11.00
C ALA A 232 6.31 27.05 -11.45
N HIS A 233 5.94 26.46 -12.59
CA HIS A 233 4.55 26.32 -12.99
C HIS A 233 3.78 25.38 -12.07
N VAL A 234 4.36 24.21 -11.72
CA VAL A 234 3.78 23.29 -10.76
C VAL A 234 3.54 23.98 -9.40
N ALA A 235 4.52 24.75 -8.90
CA ALA A 235 4.38 25.49 -7.65
C ALA A 235 3.19 26.47 -7.71
N ARG A 236 3.07 27.28 -8.77
CA ARG A 236 1.90 28.20 -8.97
C ARG A 236 0.57 27.46 -9.07
N THR A 237 0.55 26.29 -9.71
CA THR A 237 -0.66 25.44 -9.76
C THR A 237 -1.08 24.99 -8.38
N VAL A 238 -0.11 24.57 -7.54
CA VAL A 238 -0.36 24.18 -6.15
C VAL A 238 -0.87 25.37 -5.34
N GLU A 239 -0.28 26.56 -5.47
CA GLU A 239 -0.71 27.79 -4.79
C GLU A 239 -2.17 28.14 -5.14
N SER A 240 -2.48 28.17 -6.43
CA SER A 240 -3.86 28.42 -6.90
C SER A 240 -4.85 27.35 -6.42
N THR A 241 -4.39 26.08 -6.34
CA THR A 241 -5.21 24.99 -5.81
C THR A 241 -5.47 25.20 -4.31
N VAL A 242 -4.45 25.58 -3.56
CA VAL A 242 -4.59 25.89 -2.12
C VAL A 242 -5.54 27.06 -1.91
N GLU A 243 -5.54 28.07 -2.74
CA GLU A 243 -6.45 29.23 -2.63
C GLU A 243 -7.91 28.85 -2.96
N SER A 244 -8.12 27.92 -3.87
CA SER A 244 -9.46 27.58 -4.40
C SER A 244 -10.13 26.38 -3.73
N THR A 245 -9.47 25.67 -2.81
CA THR A 245 -9.99 24.47 -2.16
C THR A 245 -9.76 24.50 -0.65
N GLU A 246 -10.45 23.66 0.12
CA GLU A 246 -10.34 23.64 1.59
C GLU A 246 -9.48 22.46 2.12
N GLY A 247 -9.41 21.35 1.42
CA GLY A 247 -8.68 20.16 1.88
C GLY A 247 -7.17 20.24 1.70
N SER A 248 -6.47 19.23 2.18
CA SER A 248 -5.04 19.07 1.94
C SER A 248 -4.77 18.71 0.48
N VAL A 249 -3.60 19.10 -0.03
CA VAL A 249 -3.16 18.88 -1.41
C VAL A 249 -1.99 17.89 -1.44
N LEU A 250 -2.13 16.82 -2.22
CA LEU A 250 -1.04 15.89 -2.52
C LEU A 250 -0.47 16.22 -3.90
N VAL A 251 0.84 16.38 -3.98
CA VAL A 251 1.53 16.75 -5.23
C VAL A 251 2.48 15.65 -5.63
N PHE A 252 2.28 15.05 -6.81
CA PHE A 252 3.20 14.05 -7.35
C PHE A 252 4.30 14.70 -8.17
N LEU A 253 5.55 14.35 -7.83
CA LEU A 253 6.77 14.84 -8.46
C LEU A 253 7.73 13.68 -8.75
N PRO A 254 8.56 13.74 -9.82
CA PRO A 254 9.34 12.58 -10.26
C PRO A 254 10.53 12.23 -9.36
N GLY A 255 10.95 13.11 -8.45
CA GLY A 255 12.08 12.83 -7.57
C GLY A 255 12.30 13.86 -6.48
N VAL A 256 13.26 13.55 -5.59
CA VAL A 256 13.57 14.39 -4.41
C VAL A 256 14.08 15.78 -4.82
N GLY A 257 14.87 15.87 -5.89
CA GLY A 257 15.36 17.16 -6.38
C GLY A 257 14.25 18.09 -6.84
N GLU A 258 13.23 17.54 -7.50
CA GLU A 258 12.05 18.28 -7.94
C GLU A 258 11.14 18.64 -6.75
N ILE A 259 11.01 17.76 -5.76
CA ILE A 259 10.33 18.05 -4.49
C ILE A 259 10.95 19.28 -3.81
N GLU A 260 12.27 19.32 -3.65
CA GLU A 260 12.94 20.44 -3.00
C GLU A 260 12.86 21.72 -3.84
N ALA A 261 12.91 21.63 -5.16
CA ALA A 261 12.75 22.78 -6.04
C ALA A 261 11.34 23.39 -5.96
N VAL A 262 10.29 22.55 -5.97
CA VAL A 262 8.90 23.03 -5.80
C VAL A 262 8.70 23.56 -4.38
N ARG A 263 9.20 22.88 -3.37
CA ARG A 263 9.14 23.34 -1.97
C ARG A 263 9.73 24.72 -1.78
N GLY A 264 10.91 24.97 -2.39
CA GLY A 264 11.58 26.26 -2.32
C GLY A 264 10.88 27.39 -3.12
N ALA A 265 10.02 27.03 -4.07
CA ALA A 265 9.24 27.99 -4.89
C ALA A 265 7.85 28.26 -4.33
N LEU A 266 7.30 27.39 -3.44
CA LEU A 266 5.96 27.53 -2.88
C LEU A 266 5.87 28.68 -1.86
N SER A 267 4.79 29.47 -2.00
CA SER A 267 4.38 30.49 -1.04
C SER A 267 2.93 30.26 -0.63
N VAL A 268 2.72 29.47 0.41
CA VAL A 268 1.38 29.08 0.93
C VAL A 268 1.30 29.43 2.42
N PRO A 269 1.07 30.70 2.79
CA PRO A 269 1.02 31.14 4.18
C PRO A 269 -0.03 30.38 4.98
N GLY A 270 0.34 29.92 6.18
CA GLY A 270 -0.58 29.22 7.08
C GLY A 270 -0.85 27.76 6.73
N VAL A 271 -0.24 27.23 5.68
CA VAL A 271 -0.35 25.81 5.29
C VAL A 271 0.97 25.11 5.51
N GLU A 272 0.95 23.97 6.20
CA GLU A 272 2.16 23.17 6.44
C GLU A 272 2.57 22.45 5.14
N VAL A 273 3.83 22.61 4.72
CA VAL A 273 4.39 21.91 3.57
C VAL A 273 5.26 20.75 4.05
N LEU A 274 4.87 19.54 3.71
CA LEU A 274 5.57 18.30 4.05
C LEU A 274 6.09 17.62 2.77
N THR A 275 7.13 16.81 2.94
CA THR A 275 7.67 15.96 1.87
C THR A 275 7.42 14.48 2.18
N LEU A 276 7.21 13.66 1.15
CA LEU A 276 6.98 12.22 1.29
C LEU A 276 7.74 11.45 0.19
N HIS A 277 8.83 10.82 0.55
CA HIS A 277 9.65 10.00 -0.37
C HIS A 277 10.41 8.90 0.38
N GLY A 278 10.91 7.91 -0.35
CA GLY A 278 11.52 6.71 0.22
C GLY A 278 12.84 6.91 0.99
N GLN A 279 13.49 8.07 0.86
CA GLN A 279 14.75 8.39 1.55
C GLN A 279 14.53 9.09 2.91
N LEU A 280 13.31 9.51 3.22
CA LEU A 280 12.99 10.11 4.51
C LEU A 280 13.11 9.09 5.65
N GLY A 281 13.44 9.58 6.83
CA GLY A 281 13.35 8.83 8.07
C GLY A 281 11.91 8.42 8.40
N ALA A 282 11.75 7.36 9.19
CA ALA A 282 10.42 6.83 9.53
C ALA A 282 9.53 7.89 10.22
N ALA A 283 10.09 8.71 11.09
CA ALA A 283 9.34 9.75 11.82
C ALA A 283 8.78 10.85 10.88
N GLU A 284 9.53 11.22 9.84
CA GLU A 284 9.10 12.22 8.86
C GLU A 284 7.99 11.66 7.96
N GLN A 285 8.14 10.40 7.51
CA GLN A 285 7.10 9.70 6.75
C GLN A 285 5.81 9.59 7.58
N ASP A 286 5.93 9.25 8.87
CA ASP A 286 4.79 9.14 9.77
C ASP A 286 4.08 10.48 9.96
N ARG A 287 4.81 11.58 10.06
CA ARG A 287 4.23 12.92 10.15
C ARG A 287 3.36 13.23 8.94
N ALA A 288 3.82 12.91 7.74
CA ALA A 288 3.06 13.12 6.50
C ALA A 288 1.81 12.22 6.41
N LEU A 289 1.85 11.02 6.99
CA LEU A 289 0.78 10.01 6.95
C LEU A 289 -0.14 10.02 8.18
N SER A 290 0.16 10.82 9.20
CA SER A 290 -0.67 10.90 10.41
C SER A 290 -1.90 11.78 10.17
N PRO A 291 -3.08 11.38 10.70
CA PRO A 291 -4.25 12.24 10.70
C PRO A 291 -3.98 13.56 11.46
N THR A 292 -4.50 14.65 10.93
CA THR A 292 -4.45 15.98 11.56
C THR A 292 -5.59 16.83 11.02
N ASP A 293 -6.02 17.80 11.82
CA ASP A 293 -7.00 18.81 11.40
C ASP A 293 -6.32 19.99 10.67
N GLN A 294 -4.99 20.04 10.67
CA GLN A 294 -4.24 21.07 9.96
C GLN A 294 -4.21 20.78 8.46
N ARG A 295 -4.48 21.79 7.67
CA ARG A 295 -4.35 21.75 6.23
C ARG A 295 -2.89 21.65 5.80
N ARG A 296 -2.59 20.78 4.84
CA ARG A 296 -1.22 20.51 4.41
C ARG A 296 -1.09 20.45 2.89
N VAL A 297 0.10 20.78 2.40
CA VAL A 297 0.59 20.41 1.08
C VAL A 297 1.63 19.31 1.25
N ILE A 298 1.42 18.15 0.66
CA ILE A 298 2.33 17.01 0.72
C ILE A 298 2.98 16.82 -0.66
N LEU A 299 4.27 17.15 -0.77
CA LEU A 299 5.06 16.93 -1.97
C LEU A 299 5.60 15.50 -1.96
N SER A 300 5.18 14.67 -2.89
CA SER A 300 5.46 13.23 -2.88
C SER A 300 6.08 12.76 -4.19
N THR A 301 6.91 11.73 -4.09
CA THR A 301 7.20 10.88 -5.25
C THR A 301 6.05 9.88 -5.45
N SER A 302 6.15 8.99 -6.44
CA SER A 302 5.18 7.89 -6.66
C SER A 302 4.99 6.95 -5.44
N ILE A 303 5.67 7.21 -4.33
CA ILE A 303 5.52 6.40 -3.10
C ILE A 303 4.09 6.43 -2.53
N ALA A 304 3.35 7.52 -2.75
CA ALA A 304 1.97 7.69 -2.30
C ALA A 304 0.92 7.38 -3.41
N GLU A 305 1.35 6.87 -4.57
CA GLU A 305 0.48 6.57 -5.70
C GLU A 305 -0.45 5.38 -5.44
N SER A 306 0.06 4.38 -4.74
CA SER A 306 -0.66 3.17 -4.39
C SER A 306 -0.37 2.77 -2.94
N SER A 307 -1.21 1.96 -2.36
CA SER A 307 -1.06 1.33 -1.03
C SER A 307 -0.96 2.32 0.16
N LEU A 308 -1.03 3.64 -0.07
CA LEU A 308 -0.98 4.66 0.98
C LEU A 308 -2.18 5.60 0.88
N THR A 309 -2.95 5.69 1.94
CA THR A 309 -3.96 6.72 2.08
C THR A 309 -3.38 7.87 2.89
N VAL A 310 -3.30 9.06 2.29
CA VAL A 310 -2.88 10.28 2.99
C VAL A 310 -4.12 10.97 3.54
N PRO A 311 -4.29 11.01 4.87
CA PRO A 311 -5.51 11.56 5.46
C PRO A 311 -5.71 13.04 5.15
N GLY A 312 -6.98 13.44 4.92
CA GLY A 312 -7.37 14.83 4.70
C GLY A 312 -7.07 15.38 3.30
N VAL A 313 -6.50 14.58 2.40
CA VAL A 313 -6.27 14.99 1.01
C VAL A 313 -7.59 14.96 0.25
N SER A 314 -7.95 16.09 -0.35
CA SER A 314 -9.11 16.24 -1.24
C SER A 314 -8.71 16.61 -2.67
N VAL A 315 -7.47 17.03 -2.89
CA VAL A 315 -6.97 17.41 -4.21
C VAL A 315 -5.61 16.77 -4.47
N VAL A 316 -5.45 16.26 -5.68
CA VAL A 316 -4.16 15.74 -6.19
C VAL A 316 -3.70 16.62 -7.34
N VAL A 317 -2.46 17.07 -7.28
CA VAL A 317 -1.76 17.75 -8.38
C VAL A 317 -0.70 16.79 -8.92
N ASP A 318 -0.86 16.32 -10.14
CA ASP A 318 0.11 15.47 -10.81
C ASP A 318 0.95 16.28 -11.79
N ALA A 319 2.26 16.32 -11.57
CA ALA A 319 3.18 16.98 -12.49
C ALA A 319 3.30 16.24 -13.84
N GLY A 320 2.65 15.07 -14.02
CA GLY A 320 2.68 14.31 -15.27
C GLY A 320 4.05 13.73 -15.63
N LEU A 321 4.95 13.59 -14.64
CA LEU A 321 6.32 13.11 -14.82
C LEU A 321 6.62 11.99 -13.84
N ALA A 322 7.16 10.88 -14.35
CA ALA A 322 7.68 9.77 -13.55
C ALA A 322 9.17 9.58 -13.79
N ARG A 323 9.86 9.05 -12.77
CA ARG A 323 11.25 8.61 -12.89
C ARG A 323 11.31 7.12 -12.67
N GLU A 324 11.61 6.40 -13.73
CA GLU A 324 11.75 4.95 -13.71
C GLU A 324 13.20 4.54 -13.95
N PRO A 325 13.74 3.56 -13.20
CA PRO A 325 15.03 2.97 -13.54
C PRO A 325 14.86 2.17 -14.84
N ARG A 326 15.70 2.44 -15.83
CA ARG A 326 15.78 1.65 -17.06
C ARG A 326 17.15 1.00 -17.16
N PHE A 327 17.16 -0.26 -17.52
CA PHE A 327 18.38 -0.95 -17.87
C PHE A 327 18.73 -0.64 -19.32
N ASP A 328 19.87 0.00 -19.54
CA ASP A 328 20.42 0.21 -20.88
C ASP A 328 21.46 -0.87 -21.13
N ALA A 329 21.13 -1.85 -21.98
CA ALA A 329 22.01 -2.95 -22.33
C ALA A 329 23.24 -2.53 -23.16
N GLY A 330 23.32 -1.26 -23.54
CA GLY A 330 24.41 -0.69 -24.37
C GLY A 330 25.45 0.09 -23.58
N ARG A 331 25.36 0.17 -22.25
CA ARG A 331 26.34 0.87 -21.40
C ARG A 331 26.88 -0.03 -20.32
#